data_de84201c9cd674a5cf44924bd65e79f9
#
_entry.id   de84201c9cd674a5cf44924bd65e79f9
#
_cell.length_a   1.000
_cell.length_b   1.000
_cell.length_c   1.000
_cell.angle_alpha   90.00
_cell.angle_beta   90.00
_cell.angle_gamma   90.00
#
_symmetry.space_group_name_H-M   'P 1'
#
loop_
_entity.id
_entity.type
_entity.pdbx_description
1 polymer ?
#
loop_
_entity_poly.entity_id
_entity_poly.type
_entity_poly.pdbx_seq_one_letter_code
_entity_poly.pdbx_strand_id
1 'polypeptide(L)'
;ADNNSGKNFDKNTTTLYFHKTDNPDGTQKTGEAKERAERYQQFVANDGGIAEAEENVTNDPSMTTASHNLLSQIFTDDFLASIGKEEGQRIWYNTADGTKKGAANCAAGADPAKDANACGDAKKKIASEQDAAMDLYNLYIIAADMEQENTGSHTFNFDQYFQGQHAQEAKTFAWSLDAEDFYEKGPGRAGQDETYRIAQPLLDDFFNAIDTRERAGTAATFRFAHAETIIPFAALLKLPGSQQQASELYTYENNPWRGESVTPMAANVQWDVVVRDGTDVSGQPYQPLVRMLYNEKEIGFNDSCT
;
A
#
# COMPACT_ATOMS: atom_id res chain seq x y z
N ALA A 1 -11.04 -11.94 10.43
CA ALA A 1 -12.37 -12.12 10.99
C ALA A 1 -12.90 -13.45 10.53
N ASP A 2 -13.10 -14.35 11.48
CA ASP A 2 -13.62 -15.68 11.19
C ASP A 2 -15.08 -15.57 10.77
N ASN A 3 -15.37 -15.99 9.55
CA ASN A 3 -16.59 -15.69 8.89
C ASN A 3 -17.55 -16.83 8.84
N ASN A 4 -17.77 -17.43 9.98
CA ASN A 4 -18.67 -18.54 10.17
C ASN A 4 -20.16 -18.13 10.26
N SER A 5 -20.51 -16.95 9.77
CA SER A 5 -21.89 -16.45 9.85
C SER A 5 -22.80 -16.93 8.71
N GLY A 6 -22.38 -17.94 7.94
CA GLY A 6 -23.16 -18.46 6.80
C GLY A 6 -23.25 -17.52 5.60
N LYS A 7 -22.48 -16.42 5.58
CA LYS A 7 -22.41 -15.51 4.44
C LYS A 7 -21.42 -16.06 3.43
N ASN A 8 -21.84 -16.15 2.19
CA ASN A 8 -20.99 -16.58 1.10
C ASN A 8 -20.09 -15.43 0.67
N PHE A 9 -18.81 -15.49 1.03
CA PHE A 9 -17.80 -14.59 0.47
C PHE A 9 -17.06 -15.31 -0.64
N ASP A 10 -17.04 -14.72 -1.81
CA ASP A 10 -16.14 -15.13 -2.85
C ASP A 10 -14.74 -14.62 -2.50
N LYS A 11 -13.90 -15.51 -2.00
CA LYS A 11 -12.50 -15.21 -1.65
C LYS A 11 -11.57 -15.34 -2.86
N ASN A 12 -12.02 -15.89 -3.96
CA ASN A 12 -11.20 -16.21 -5.12
C ASN A 12 -11.56 -15.33 -6.32
N THR A 13 -11.66 -14.02 -6.11
CA THR A 13 -11.99 -13.07 -7.16
C THR A 13 -10.76 -12.41 -7.78
N THR A 14 -10.62 -12.53 -9.09
CA THR A 14 -9.58 -11.82 -9.85
C THR A 14 -9.86 -10.32 -9.93
N THR A 15 -11.09 -9.90 -9.69
CA THR A 15 -11.54 -8.50 -9.75
C THR A 15 -10.91 -7.62 -8.68
N LEU A 16 -10.65 -8.17 -7.48
CA LEU A 16 -9.98 -7.44 -6.40
C LEU A 16 -8.49 -7.76 -6.28
N TYR A 17 -8.09 -8.95 -6.75
CA TYR A 17 -6.72 -9.45 -6.63
C TYR A 17 -5.97 -9.34 -7.97
N PHE A 18 -6.22 -8.28 -8.69
CA PHE A 18 -5.80 -8.13 -10.10
C PHE A 18 -4.28 -8.03 -10.27
N HIS A 19 -3.54 -7.50 -9.29
CA HIS A 19 -2.10 -7.27 -9.37
C HIS A 19 -1.22 -8.51 -9.09
N LYS A 20 -1.81 -9.59 -8.55
CA LYS A 20 -1.09 -10.84 -8.29
C LYS A 20 -1.28 -11.83 -9.45
N THR A 21 -0.28 -12.65 -9.71
CA THR A 21 -0.35 -13.74 -10.73
C THR A 21 -1.14 -14.95 -10.26
N ASP A 22 -1.21 -15.11 -8.93
CA ASP A 22 -1.97 -16.18 -8.31
C ASP A 22 -3.30 -15.65 -7.73
N ASN A 23 -4.26 -16.54 -7.59
CA ASN A 23 -5.50 -16.28 -6.90
C ASN A 23 -5.30 -16.34 -5.37
N PRO A 24 -6.21 -15.81 -4.55
CA PRO A 24 -6.13 -15.87 -3.09
C PRO A 24 -6.06 -17.29 -2.51
N ASP A 25 -6.54 -18.30 -3.23
CA ASP A 25 -6.45 -19.71 -2.84
C ASP A 25 -5.13 -20.39 -3.23
N GLY A 26 -4.20 -19.64 -3.83
CA GLY A 26 -2.90 -20.13 -4.28
C GLY A 26 -2.90 -20.80 -5.64
N THR A 27 -4.03 -20.90 -6.32
CA THR A 27 -4.08 -21.37 -7.71
C THR A 27 -3.60 -20.28 -8.67
N GLN A 28 -2.97 -20.68 -9.76
CA GLN A 28 -2.54 -19.72 -10.78
C GLN A 28 -3.75 -19.16 -11.55
N LYS A 29 -3.72 -17.87 -11.83
CA LYS A 29 -4.63 -17.27 -12.80
C LYS A 29 -4.39 -17.82 -14.19
N THR A 30 -5.40 -17.71 -15.06
CA THR A 30 -5.34 -18.14 -16.45
C THR A 30 -5.83 -17.05 -17.39
N GLY A 31 -5.55 -17.18 -18.68
CA GLY A 31 -6.02 -16.29 -19.73
C GLY A 31 -5.64 -14.82 -19.50
N GLU A 32 -6.51 -13.94 -19.88
CA GLU A 32 -6.29 -12.49 -19.86
C GLU A 32 -5.95 -11.91 -18.48
N ALA A 33 -6.55 -12.47 -17.41
CA ALA A 33 -6.27 -12.03 -16.05
C ALA A 33 -4.81 -12.33 -15.63
N LYS A 34 -4.29 -13.49 -16.06
CA LYS A 34 -2.88 -13.85 -15.87
C LYS A 34 -1.96 -12.90 -16.65
N GLU A 35 -2.21 -12.77 -17.95
CA GLU A 35 -1.40 -11.93 -18.83
C GLU A 35 -1.32 -10.47 -18.35
N ARG A 36 -2.43 -9.94 -17.83
CA ARG A 36 -2.48 -8.58 -17.27
C ARG A 36 -1.63 -8.48 -16.01
N ALA A 37 -1.75 -9.43 -15.09
CA ALA A 37 -0.96 -9.45 -13.87
C ALA A 37 0.53 -9.61 -14.18
N GLU A 38 0.91 -10.48 -15.11
CA GLU A 38 2.30 -10.67 -15.54
C GLU A 38 2.89 -9.40 -16.18
N ARG A 39 2.15 -8.71 -17.05
CA ARG A 39 2.59 -7.42 -17.61
C ARG A 39 2.83 -6.38 -16.53
N TYR A 40 1.90 -6.27 -15.56
CA TYR A 40 2.07 -5.36 -14.43
C TYR A 40 3.32 -5.70 -13.62
N GLN A 41 3.52 -6.96 -13.24
CA GLN A 41 4.69 -7.40 -12.50
C GLN A 41 6.00 -7.15 -13.27
N GLN A 42 5.99 -7.39 -14.59
CA GLN A 42 7.12 -7.09 -15.47
C GLN A 42 7.41 -5.59 -15.50
N PHE A 43 6.38 -4.77 -15.63
CA PHE A 43 6.51 -3.32 -15.64
C PHE A 43 7.10 -2.79 -14.32
N VAL A 44 6.56 -3.22 -13.17
CA VAL A 44 7.07 -2.82 -11.85
C VAL A 44 8.52 -3.26 -11.66
N ALA A 45 8.84 -4.49 -12.05
CA ALA A 45 10.17 -5.05 -11.81
C ALA A 45 11.27 -4.47 -12.72
N ASN A 46 10.94 -4.11 -13.99
CA ASN A 46 11.98 -3.89 -14.99
C ASN A 46 11.76 -2.65 -15.88
N ASP A 47 10.53 -2.34 -16.25
CA ASP A 47 10.28 -1.42 -17.38
C ASP A 47 9.85 -0.02 -16.91
N GLY A 48 9.30 0.12 -15.72
CA GLY A 48 8.71 1.35 -15.21
C GLY A 48 9.71 2.40 -14.73
N GLY A 49 10.99 2.04 -14.59
CA GLY A 49 11.98 2.88 -13.92
C GLY A 49 11.66 3.10 -12.44
N ILE A 50 10.85 2.21 -11.85
CA ILE A 50 10.36 2.30 -10.47
C ILE A 50 11.53 2.06 -9.51
N ALA A 51 12.31 1.00 -9.72
CA ALA A 51 13.47 0.68 -8.89
C ALA A 51 14.49 1.83 -8.83
N GLU A 52 14.71 2.56 -9.95
CA GLU A 52 15.57 3.74 -9.96
C GLU A 52 14.96 4.88 -9.11
N ALA A 53 13.65 5.08 -9.16
CA ALA A 53 12.98 6.11 -8.37
C ALA A 53 13.03 5.79 -6.87
N GLU A 54 12.79 4.54 -6.51
CA GLU A 54 12.88 4.06 -5.12
C GLU A 54 14.31 4.13 -4.58
N GLU A 55 15.29 3.77 -5.41
CA GLU A 55 16.70 3.91 -5.07
C GLU A 55 17.07 5.39 -4.83
N ASN A 56 16.59 6.30 -5.66
CA ASN A 56 16.81 7.73 -5.47
C ASN A 56 16.16 8.26 -4.18
N VAL A 57 14.99 7.77 -3.80
CA VAL A 57 14.35 8.10 -2.52
C VAL A 57 15.17 7.53 -1.35
N THR A 58 15.54 6.27 -1.42
CA THR A 58 16.33 5.59 -0.38
C THR A 58 17.69 6.26 -0.17
N ASN A 59 18.32 6.69 -1.26
CA ASN A 59 19.65 7.34 -1.21
C ASN A 59 19.56 8.87 -0.99
N ASP A 60 18.37 9.42 -0.80
CA ASP A 60 18.23 10.86 -0.50
C ASP A 60 18.95 11.20 0.82
N PRO A 61 19.74 12.27 0.87
CA PRO A 61 20.45 12.67 2.09
C PRO A 61 19.53 12.91 3.31
N SER A 62 18.27 13.27 3.08
CA SER A 62 17.29 13.45 4.15
C SER A 62 16.97 12.13 4.85
N MET A 63 16.93 11.00 4.11
CA MET A 63 16.70 9.67 4.69
C MET A 63 17.84 9.29 5.64
N THR A 64 19.10 9.47 5.23
CA THR A 64 20.25 9.21 6.08
C THR A 64 20.23 10.09 7.33
N THR A 65 19.95 11.39 7.16
CA THR A 65 19.90 12.34 8.27
C THR A 65 18.76 12.01 9.24
N ALA A 66 17.56 11.74 8.73
CA ALA A 66 16.42 11.39 9.57
C ALA A 66 16.65 10.09 10.35
N SER A 67 17.23 9.08 9.70
CA SER A 67 17.54 7.80 10.34
C SER A 67 18.54 7.97 11.49
N HIS A 68 19.61 8.69 11.27
CA HIS A 68 20.60 8.96 12.30
C HIS A 68 20.02 9.79 13.46
N ASN A 69 19.26 10.85 13.15
CA ASN A 69 18.62 11.71 14.16
C ASN A 69 17.64 10.92 15.04
N LEU A 70 16.86 10.00 14.44
CA LEU A 70 15.94 9.15 15.18
C LEU A 70 16.71 8.18 16.08
N LEU A 71 17.64 7.41 15.51
CA LEU A 71 18.28 6.30 16.21
C LEU A 71 19.27 6.77 17.29
N SER A 72 19.93 7.91 17.11
CA SER A 72 20.86 8.48 18.10
C SER A 72 20.18 8.90 19.41
N GLN A 73 18.84 9.02 19.43
CA GLN A 73 18.08 9.24 20.65
C GLN A 73 17.89 7.96 21.48
N ILE A 74 18.09 6.79 20.86
CA ILE A 74 17.81 5.48 21.46
C ILE A 74 19.10 4.70 21.69
N PHE A 75 20.07 4.83 20.79
CA PHE A 75 21.31 4.05 20.74
C PHE A 75 22.54 4.94 20.81
N THR A 76 23.66 4.38 21.24
CA THR A 76 24.97 5.06 21.24
C THR A 76 25.57 5.08 19.85
N ASP A 77 26.42 6.08 19.57
CA ASP A 77 27.13 6.22 18.28
C ASP A 77 27.94 4.96 17.92
N ASP A 78 28.60 4.34 18.91
CA ASP A 78 29.35 3.10 18.70
C ASP A 78 28.44 1.94 18.26
N PHE A 79 27.23 1.85 18.81
CA PHE A 79 26.28 0.85 18.38
C PHE A 79 25.80 1.14 16.96
N LEU A 80 25.39 2.37 16.67
CA LEU A 80 24.95 2.78 15.33
C LEU A 80 26.02 2.52 14.27
N ALA A 81 27.26 2.91 14.54
CA ALA A 81 28.40 2.66 13.67
C ALA A 81 28.70 1.17 13.45
N SER A 82 28.14 0.29 14.26
CA SER A 82 28.30 -1.17 14.13
C SER A 82 27.23 -1.84 13.27
N ILE A 83 26.09 -1.19 13.03
CA ILE A 83 25.00 -1.74 12.22
C ILE A 83 25.50 -2.01 10.80
N GLY A 84 25.13 -3.15 10.24
CA GLY A 84 25.53 -3.59 8.90
C GLY A 84 26.92 -4.22 8.82
N LYS A 85 27.70 -4.23 9.90
CA LYS A 85 29.00 -4.90 9.90
C LYS A 85 28.84 -6.39 10.12
N GLU A 86 29.43 -7.20 9.24
CA GLU A 86 29.46 -8.66 9.39
C GLU A 86 30.26 -9.07 10.61
N GLU A 87 31.32 -8.31 10.93
CA GLU A 87 32.09 -8.49 12.14
C GLU A 87 31.25 -8.13 13.36
N GLY A 88 31.04 -9.08 14.26
CA GLY A 88 30.20 -8.93 15.44
C GLY A 88 28.72 -9.21 15.20
N GLN A 89 28.32 -9.72 14.02
CA GLN A 89 26.95 -10.14 13.72
C GLN A 89 25.92 -9.02 13.89
N ARG A 90 26.21 -7.84 13.35
CA ARG A 90 25.33 -6.66 13.43
C ARG A 90 24.40 -6.50 12.22
N ILE A 91 24.01 -7.63 11.64
CA ILE A 91 22.95 -7.74 10.64
C ILE A 91 21.88 -8.66 11.21
N TRP A 92 20.64 -8.15 11.29
CA TRP A 92 19.50 -8.92 11.81
C TRP A 92 18.59 -9.28 10.65
N TYR A 93 18.22 -10.55 10.55
CA TYR A 93 17.34 -11.06 9.51
C TYR A 93 15.95 -11.37 10.09
N ASN A 94 14.92 -11.21 9.28
CA ASN A 94 13.59 -11.69 9.63
C ASN A 94 13.55 -13.23 9.59
N THR A 95 13.73 -13.85 10.74
CA THR A 95 13.81 -15.31 10.87
C THR A 95 12.47 -16.00 10.68
N ALA A 96 11.34 -15.32 10.93
CA ALA A 96 10.01 -15.90 10.77
C ALA A 96 9.72 -16.28 9.32
N ASP A 97 10.13 -15.44 8.36
CA ASP A 97 9.99 -15.72 6.93
C ASP A 97 11.14 -16.57 6.38
N GLY A 98 12.36 -16.37 6.87
CA GLY A 98 13.55 -17.11 6.44
C GLY A 98 13.46 -18.62 6.70
N THR A 99 12.95 -18.98 7.85
CA THR A 99 12.76 -20.40 8.21
C THR A 99 11.73 -21.11 7.34
N LYS A 100 10.69 -20.42 6.89
CA LYS A 100 9.66 -20.97 6.01
C LYS A 100 10.15 -21.20 4.59
N LYS A 101 11.10 -20.40 4.14
CA LYS A 101 11.64 -20.47 2.77
C LYS A 101 12.85 -21.38 2.64
N GLY A 102 13.34 -21.97 3.72
CA GLY A 102 14.53 -22.82 3.74
C GLY A 102 15.80 -22.07 3.31
N ALA A 103 15.78 -20.73 3.34
CA ALA A 103 16.89 -19.91 2.91
C ALA A 103 17.87 -19.74 4.07
N ALA A 104 19.01 -20.36 3.98
CA ALA A 104 20.14 -20.15 4.87
C ALA A 104 20.93 -18.89 4.47
N ASN A 105 20.29 -17.74 4.40
CA ASN A 105 20.99 -16.47 4.35
C ASN A 105 21.37 -16.12 5.78
N CYS A 106 22.61 -16.35 6.13
CA CYS A 106 23.15 -16.05 7.44
C CYS A 106 24.23 -14.98 7.30
N ALA A 107 24.39 -14.16 8.33
CA ALA A 107 25.59 -13.30 8.46
C ALA A 107 26.86 -14.20 8.38
N ALA A 108 27.93 -13.66 7.78
CA ALA A 108 29.15 -14.43 7.59
C ALA A 108 29.67 -14.99 8.93
N GLY A 109 29.83 -16.32 8.97
CA GLY A 109 30.28 -17.06 10.15
C GLY A 109 29.21 -17.32 11.22
N ALA A 110 27.96 -16.95 10.98
CA ALA A 110 26.85 -17.27 11.87
C ALA A 110 26.47 -18.76 11.81
N ASP A 111 26.18 -19.32 12.98
CA ASP A 111 25.67 -20.68 13.13
C ASP A 111 24.15 -20.59 13.41
N PRO A 112 23.26 -20.96 12.44
CA PRO A 112 21.82 -20.88 12.65
C PRO A 112 21.32 -21.63 13.88
N ALA A 113 22.07 -22.65 14.33
CA ALA A 113 21.73 -23.43 15.50
C ALA A 113 22.02 -22.68 16.81
N LYS A 114 22.89 -21.65 16.77
CA LYS A 114 23.32 -20.89 17.95
C LYS A 114 22.74 -19.48 17.96
N ASP A 115 22.51 -18.91 16.80
CA ASP A 115 21.97 -17.55 16.66
C ASP A 115 20.89 -17.50 15.55
N ALA A 116 19.65 -17.74 15.97
CA ALA A 116 18.51 -17.72 15.09
C ALA A 116 18.30 -16.35 14.41
N ASN A 117 18.76 -15.26 15.01
CA ASN A 117 18.61 -13.90 14.48
C ASN A 117 19.65 -13.56 13.41
N ALA A 118 20.68 -14.37 13.26
CA ALA A 118 21.73 -14.15 12.26
C ALA A 118 21.42 -14.76 10.88
N CYS A 119 20.25 -15.40 10.72
CA CYS A 119 19.85 -16.04 9.48
C CYS A 119 18.39 -15.74 9.14
N GLY A 120 18.08 -15.52 7.87
CA GLY A 120 16.72 -15.26 7.43
C GLY A 120 16.59 -14.78 5.98
N ASP A 121 15.52 -14.08 5.67
CA ASP A 121 15.30 -13.50 4.34
C ASP A 121 16.27 -12.33 4.11
N ALA A 122 17.10 -12.44 3.07
CA ALA A 122 18.08 -11.41 2.71
C ALA A 122 17.43 -10.07 2.31
N LYS A 123 16.17 -10.10 1.90
CA LYS A 123 15.39 -8.90 1.54
C LYS A 123 14.72 -8.22 2.74
N LYS A 124 14.65 -8.92 3.87
CA LYS A 124 13.99 -8.44 5.10
C LYS A 124 14.99 -8.50 6.25
N LYS A 125 15.97 -7.62 6.20
CA LYS A 125 17.05 -7.55 7.19
C LYS A 125 17.25 -6.12 7.65
N ILE A 126 17.75 -5.96 8.85
CA ILE A 126 18.31 -4.71 9.36
C ILE A 126 19.82 -4.76 9.14
N ALA A 127 20.33 -4.02 8.19
CA ALA A 127 21.75 -3.96 7.83
C ALA A 127 22.27 -2.52 7.69
N SER A 128 21.41 -1.54 7.97
CA SER A 128 21.72 -0.11 7.95
C SER A 128 20.93 0.64 9.01
N GLU A 129 21.33 1.86 9.33
CA GLU A 129 20.53 2.76 10.15
C GLU A 129 19.16 3.05 9.51
N GLN A 130 19.10 3.15 8.18
CA GLN A 130 17.84 3.35 7.48
C GLN A 130 16.90 2.18 7.66
N ASP A 131 17.37 0.93 7.51
CA ASP A 131 16.51 -0.24 7.73
C ASP A 131 15.93 -0.24 9.15
N ALA A 132 16.79 0.04 10.17
CA ALA A 132 16.36 0.10 11.55
C ALA A 132 15.35 1.24 11.83
N ALA A 133 15.59 2.40 11.24
CA ALA A 133 14.70 3.56 11.38
C ALA A 133 13.34 3.32 10.71
N MET A 134 13.34 2.73 9.51
CA MET A 134 12.10 2.38 8.81
C MET A 134 11.30 1.32 9.55
N ASP A 135 11.94 0.29 10.11
CA ASP A 135 11.26 -0.70 10.94
C ASP A 135 10.63 -0.06 12.20
N LEU A 136 11.35 0.88 12.83
CA LEU A 136 10.81 1.60 13.98
C LEU A 136 9.64 2.53 13.58
N TYR A 137 9.73 3.16 12.43
CA TYR A 137 8.63 3.96 11.88
C TYR A 137 7.41 3.09 11.54
N ASN A 138 7.61 1.91 10.96
CA ASN A 138 6.52 0.95 10.71
C ASN A 138 5.81 0.51 11.99
N LEU A 139 6.55 0.33 13.09
CA LEU A 139 5.96 0.08 14.40
C LEU A 139 5.17 1.29 14.94
N TYR A 140 5.66 2.50 14.69
CA TYR A 140 4.94 3.73 15.08
C TYR A 140 3.60 3.85 14.39
N ILE A 141 3.52 3.63 13.08
CA ILE A 141 2.24 3.76 12.33
C ILE A 141 1.19 2.73 12.73
N ILE A 142 1.60 1.59 13.31
CA ILE A 142 0.68 0.56 13.83
C ILE A 142 0.60 0.56 15.37
N ALA A 143 1.17 1.54 16.04
CA ALA A 143 1.27 1.57 17.51
C ALA A 143 -0.10 1.50 18.20
N ALA A 144 -1.15 2.07 17.61
CA ALA A 144 -2.51 1.98 18.14
C ALA A 144 -3.07 0.55 18.14
N ASP A 145 -2.66 -0.28 17.18
CA ASP A 145 -3.07 -1.69 17.09
C ASP A 145 -2.26 -2.59 18.04
N MET A 146 -1.15 -2.08 18.57
CA MET A 146 -0.24 -2.80 19.48
C MET A 146 -0.40 -2.37 20.95
N GLU A 147 -1.51 -1.78 21.34
CA GLU A 147 -1.71 -1.34 22.72
C GLU A 147 -1.60 -2.48 23.75
N GLN A 148 -1.97 -3.71 23.37
CA GLN A 148 -1.90 -4.87 24.26
C GLN A 148 -0.47 -5.37 24.43
N GLU A 149 0.36 -5.28 23.40
CA GLU A 149 1.76 -5.69 23.42
C GLU A 149 2.65 -4.62 24.05
N ASN A 150 2.30 -3.34 23.86
CA ASN A 150 3.03 -2.18 24.35
C ASN A 150 2.55 -1.74 25.74
N THR A 151 2.57 -2.66 26.71
CA THR A 151 2.05 -2.42 28.07
C THR A 151 3.07 -2.77 29.16
N GLY A 152 2.79 -2.31 30.39
CA GLY A 152 3.57 -2.67 31.56
C GLY A 152 4.88 -1.91 31.69
N SER A 153 5.90 -2.57 32.25
CA SER A 153 7.22 -1.96 32.50
C SER A 153 8.09 -1.76 31.26
N HIS A 154 7.65 -2.26 30.13
CA HIS A 154 8.37 -2.21 28.84
C HIS A 154 7.64 -1.37 27.80
N THR A 155 6.74 -0.49 28.22
CA THR A 155 6.03 0.43 27.32
C THR A 155 7.01 1.32 26.60
N PHE A 156 6.94 1.34 25.27
CA PHE A 156 7.71 2.23 24.41
C PHE A 156 6.83 3.39 23.96
N ASN A 157 7.26 4.60 24.23
CA ASN A 157 6.55 5.81 23.81
C ASN A 157 7.00 6.25 22.40
N PHE A 158 6.32 5.77 21.39
CA PHE A 158 6.61 6.12 19.99
C PHE A 158 6.49 7.63 19.72
N ASP A 159 5.49 8.30 20.29
CA ASP A 159 5.22 9.71 20.05
C ASP A 159 6.41 10.60 20.40
N GLN A 160 7.19 10.21 21.41
CA GLN A 160 8.40 10.92 21.81
C GLN A 160 9.41 11.07 20.65
N TYR A 161 9.43 10.09 19.74
CA TYR A 161 10.43 9.98 18.68
C TYR A 161 9.93 10.43 17.30
N PHE A 162 8.61 10.56 17.13
CA PHE A 162 8.00 10.85 15.82
C PHE A 162 7.10 12.09 15.80
N GLN A 163 6.86 12.72 16.96
CA GLN A 163 6.01 13.90 17.04
C GLN A 163 6.78 15.15 17.52
N GLY A 164 6.11 16.29 17.48
CA GLY A 164 6.67 17.55 17.95
C GLY A 164 7.91 17.97 17.14
N GLN A 165 9.06 18.05 17.79
CA GLN A 165 10.32 18.41 17.14
C GLN A 165 10.87 17.37 16.17
N HIS A 166 10.36 16.13 16.24
CA HIS A 166 10.75 14.99 15.39
C HIS A 166 9.74 14.70 14.27
N ALA A 167 8.76 15.56 14.08
CA ALA A 167 7.75 15.41 13.02
C ALA A 167 8.36 15.46 11.60
N GLN A 168 9.54 16.09 11.46
CA GLN A 168 10.22 16.13 10.15
C GLN A 168 10.83 14.78 9.79
N GLU A 169 11.39 14.05 10.74
CA GLU A 169 11.88 12.68 10.55
C GLU A 169 10.73 11.76 10.16
N ALA A 170 9.61 11.82 10.90
CA ALA A 170 8.40 11.06 10.56
C ALA A 170 7.89 11.38 9.14
N LYS A 171 7.88 12.66 8.74
CA LYS A 171 7.50 13.08 7.38
C LYS A 171 8.43 12.50 6.32
N THR A 172 9.73 12.41 6.60
CA THR A 172 10.72 11.83 5.67
C THR A 172 10.49 10.33 5.48
N PHE A 173 10.22 9.59 6.54
CA PHE A 173 9.90 8.17 6.45
C PHE A 173 8.54 7.92 5.77
N ALA A 174 7.53 8.74 6.08
CA ALA A 174 6.24 8.69 5.39
C ALA A 174 6.41 8.90 3.88
N TRP A 175 7.22 9.87 3.47
CA TRP A 175 7.52 10.11 2.06
C TRP A 175 8.15 8.89 1.38
N SER A 176 9.04 8.17 2.06
CA SER A 176 9.65 6.96 1.49
C SER A 176 8.62 5.85 1.22
N LEU A 177 7.71 5.59 2.18
CA LEU A 177 6.62 4.63 1.99
C LEU A 177 5.63 5.09 0.92
N ASP A 178 5.27 6.37 0.94
CA ASP A 178 4.38 6.97 -0.04
C ASP A 178 4.97 6.91 -1.45
N ALA A 179 6.29 7.03 -1.61
CA ALA A 179 6.96 6.95 -2.91
C ALA A 179 6.85 5.55 -3.51
N GLU A 180 7.01 4.50 -2.72
CA GLU A 180 6.79 3.11 -3.16
C GLU A 180 5.37 2.94 -3.72
N ASP A 181 4.35 3.27 -2.92
CA ASP A 181 2.96 3.13 -3.33
C ASP A 181 2.60 4.05 -4.52
N PHE A 182 3.15 5.25 -4.57
CA PHE A 182 2.96 6.19 -5.67
C PHE A 182 3.48 5.64 -6.99
N TYR A 183 4.69 5.08 -7.00
CA TYR A 183 5.33 4.56 -8.21
C TYR A 183 4.84 3.18 -8.62
N GLU A 184 4.60 2.29 -7.68
CA GLU A 184 4.15 0.93 -7.99
C GLU A 184 2.66 0.84 -8.32
N LYS A 185 1.82 1.62 -7.65
CA LYS A 185 0.36 1.41 -7.62
C LYS A 185 -0.43 2.68 -7.94
N GLY A 186 0.16 3.84 -7.68
CA GLY A 186 -0.46 5.15 -7.81
C GLY A 186 -0.38 5.74 -9.22
N PRO A 187 -0.50 7.08 -9.33
CA PRO A 187 -0.42 7.76 -10.61
C PRO A 187 0.94 7.63 -11.30
N GLY A 188 2.01 7.42 -10.56
CA GLY A 188 3.32 7.09 -11.08
C GLY A 188 3.98 8.16 -11.96
N ARG A 189 4.87 7.72 -12.85
CA ARG A 189 5.61 8.60 -13.75
C ARG A 189 4.73 9.13 -14.89
N ALA A 190 4.98 10.36 -15.30
CA ALA A 190 4.28 11.00 -16.41
C ALA A 190 4.39 10.18 -17.71
N GLY A 191 3.24 9.97 -18.34
CA GLY A 191 3.14 9.20 -19.58
C GLY A 191 3.08 7.69 -19.43
N GLN A 192 3.07 7.17 -18.21
CA GLN A 192 2.88 5.75 -17.90
C GLN A 192 1.53 5.55 -17.20
N ASP A 193 0.81 4.48 -17.55
CA ASP A 193 -0.51 4.19 -16.97
C ASP A 193 -0.66 2.72 -16.51
N GLU A 194 0.37 1.91 -16.67
CA GLU A 194 0.39 0.49 -16.34
C GLU A 194 0.10 0.23 -14.87
N THR A 195 0.59 1.10 -13.98
CA THR A 195 0.45 0.97 -12.53
C THR A 195 -1.00 1.03 -12.08
N TYR A 196 -1.84 1.85 -12.70
CA TYR A 196 -3.24 1.99 -12.32
C TYR A 196 -4.23 1.39 -13.33
N ARG A 197 -3.86 1.21 -14.60
CA ARG A 197 -4.70 0.48 -15.58
C ARG A 197 -4.99 -0.96 -15.17
N ILE A 198 -4.14 -1.54 -14.34
CA ILE A 198 -4.36 -2.88 -13.77
C ILE A 198 -5.72 -2.97 -13.05
N ALA A 199 -6.27 -1.87 -12.53
CA ALA A 199 -7.56 -1.81 -11.85
C ALA A 199 -8.79 -1.77 -12.80
N GLN A 200 -8.60 -1.75 -14.12
CA GLN A 200 -9.71 -1.74 -15.10
C GLN A 200 -10.77 -2.83 -14.85
N PRO A 201 -10.44 -4.08 -14.52
CA PRO A 201 -11.44 -5.10 -14.23
C PRO A 201 -12.36 -4.77 -13.05
N LEU A 202 -11.85 -4.04 -12.06
CA LEU A 202 -12.68 -3.59 -10.95
C LEU A 202 -13.68 -2.52 -11.41
N LEU A 203 -13.24 -1.61 -12.26
CA LEU A 203 -14.13 -0.61 -12.88
C LEU A 203 -15.22 -1.28 -13.70
N ASP A 204 -14.87 -2.25 -14.53
CA ASP A 204 -15.83 -3.02 -15.34
C ASP A 204 -16.83 -3.77 -14.45
N ASP A 205 -16.39 -4.29 -13.31
CA ASP A 205 -17.25 -4.96 -12.33
C ASP A 205 -18.24 -3.99 -11.66
N PHE A 206 -17.83 -2.74 -11.38
CA PHE A 206 -18.75 -1.72 -10.88
C PHE A 206 -19.85 -1.40 -11.92
N PHE A 207 -19.49 -1.20 -13.19
CA PHE A 207 -20.47 -0.98 -14.26
C PHE A 207 -21.39 -2.19 -14.42
N ASN A 208 -20.85 -3.41 -14.46
CA ASN A 208 -21.65 -4.62 -14.57
C ASN A 208 -22.64 -4.77 -13.39
N ALA A 209 -22.24 -4.41 -12.18
CA ALA A 209 -23.12 -4.44 -11.01
C ALA A 209 -24.31 -3.46 -11.18
N ILE A 210 -24.07 -2.28 -11.77
CA ILE A 210 -25.13 -1.31 -12.08
C ILE A 210 -26.06 -1.85 -13.15
N ASP A 211 -25.53 -2.34 -14.26
CA ASP A 211 -26.30 -2.81 -15.42
C ASP A 211 -27.14 -4.05 -15.12
N THR A 212 -26.67 -4.88 -14.21
CA THR A 212 -27.33 -6.13 -13.84
C THR A 212 -28.20 -6.04 -12.60
N ARG A 213 -28.24 -4.90 -11.89
CA ARG A 213 -28.86 -4.72 -10.58
C ARG A 213 -30.28 -5.25 -10.47
N GLU A 214 -31.13 -4.99 -11.49
CA GLU A 214 -32.55 -5.40 -11.50
C GLU A 214 -32.69 -6.92 -11.62
N ARG A 215 -31.86 -7.55 -12.46
CA ARG A 215 -31.86 -9.00 -12.65
C ARG A 215 -31.28 -9.74 -11.47
N ALA A 216 -30.24 -9.16 -10.86
CA ALA A 216 -29.55 -9.76 -9.73
C ALA A 216 -30.40 -9.76 -8.45
N GLY A 217 -31.34 -8.82 -8.32
CA GLY A 217 -32.14 -8.65 -7.10
C GLY A 217 -31.29 -8.33 -5.87
N THR A 218 -30.04 -7.88 -6.07
CA THR A 218 -29.08 -7.60 -5.02
C THR A 218 -29.18 -6.13 -4.63
N ALA A 219 -29.47 -5.87 -3.37
CA ALA A 219 -29.62 -4.50 -2.86
C ALA A 219 -28.26 -3.79 -2.70
N ALA A 220 -27.21 -4.53 -2.35
CA ALA A 220 -25.86 -3.99 -2.21
C ALA A 220 -24.81 -5.07 -2.45
N THR A 221 -23.70 -4.67 -3.06
CA THR A 221 -22.50 -5.50 -3.23
C THR A 221 -21.34 -4.83 -2.50
N PHE A 222 -20.74 -5.52 -1.53
CA PHE A 222 -19.59 -5.04 -0.79
C PHE A 222 -18.32 -5.79 -1.23
N ARG A 223 -17.25 -5.04 -1.43
CA ARG A 223 -15.94 -5.54 -1.81
C ARG A 223 -14.95 -5.10 -0.73
N PHE A 224 -14.27 -6.06 -0.15
CA PHE A 224 -13.26 -5.82 0.89
C PHE A 224 -11.89 -6.12 0.31
N ALA A 225 -11.00 -5.15 0.38
CA ALA A 225 -9.67 -5.23 -0.21
C ALA A 225 -8.65 -4.45 0.62
N HIS A 226 -7.43 -4.41 0.16
CA HIS A 226 -6.33 -3.64 0.75
C HIS A 226 -6.13 -2.31 0.02
N ALA A 227 -5.24 -1.45 0.55
CA ALA A 227 -4.79 -0.21 -0.09
C ALA A 227 -4.28 -0.47 -1.52
N GLU A 228 -3.56 -1.58 -1.74
CA GLU A 228 -3.09 -2.07 -3.04
C GLU A 228 -4.18 -2.18 -4.13
N THR A 229 -5.45 -2.22 -3.74
CA THR A 229 -6.59 -2.22 -4.65
C THR A 229 -7.18 -0.83 -4.84
N ILE A 230 -7.27 -0.04 -3.75
CA ILE A 230 -7.87 1.31 -3.80
C ILE A 230 -6.94 2.30 -4.49
N ILE A 231 -5.64 2.26 -4.24
CA ILE A 231 -4.67 3.20 -4.84
C ILE A 231 -4.75 3.21 -6.37
N PRO A 232 -4.57 2.08 -7.08
CA PRO A 232 -4.68 2.08 -8.53
C PRO A 232 -6.10 2.39 -9.02
N PHE A 233 -7.13 2.00 -8.28
CA PHE A 233 -8.51 2.31 -8.65
C PHE A 233 -8.80 3.82 -8.54
N ALA A 234 -8.30 4.47 -7.49
CA ALA A 234 -8.39 5.92 -7.32
C ALA A 234 -7.65 6.68 -8.42
N ALA A 235 -6.45 6.24 -8.80
CA ALA A 235 -5.68 6.82 -9.89
C ALA A 235 -6.36 6.61 -11.24
N LEU A 236 -6.93 5.42 -11.52
CA LEU A 236 -7.68 5.12 -12.74
C LEU A 236 -8.92 6.03 -12.89
N LEU A 237 -9.65 6.24 -11.81
CA LEU A 237 -10.83 7.10 -11.77
C LEU A 237 -10.47 8.59 -11.66
N LYS A 238 -9.20 8.94 -11.52
CA LYS A 238 -8.71 10.31 -11.29
C LYS A 238 -9.38 10.98 -10.09
N LEU A 239 -9.52 10.22 -8.99
CA LEU A 239 -10.12 10.72 -7.77
C LEU A 239 -9.26 11.84 -7.14
N PRO A 240 -9.85 12.72 -6.33
CA PRO A 240 -9.12 13.81 -5.69
C PRO A 240 -7.84 13.32 -4.98
N GLY A 241 -6.72 13.98 -5.25
CA GLY A 241 -5.41 13.61 -4.72
C GLY A 241 -4.67 12.50 -5.49
N SER A 242 -5.34 11.78 -6.43
CA SER A 242 -4.74 10.66 -7.19
C SER A 242 -4.54 10.93 -8.68
N GLN A 243 -4.52 12.21 -9.11
CA GLN A 243 -4.53 12.55 -10.54
C GLN A 243 -3.14 12.89 -11.08
N GLN A 244 -2.26 13.43 -10.24
CA GLN A 244 -1.02 14.03 -10.70
C GLN A 244 0.10 13.01 -10.80
N GLN A 245 0.56 12.78 -12.03
CA GLN A 245 1.77 12.01 -12.31
C GLN A 245 3.03 12.84 -12.03
N ALA A 246 4.14 12.18 -11.78
CA ALA A 246 5.42 12.82 -11.56
C ALA A 246 6.25 12.90 -12.86
N SER A 247 6.66 14.10 -13.24
CA SER A 247 7.65 14.34 -14.32
C SER A 247 9.10 14.35 -13.81
N GLU A 248 9.27 14.52 -12.52
CA GLU A 248 10.53 14.49 -11.78
C GLU A 248 10.41 13.50 -10.62
N LEU A 249 11.44 13.34 -9.80
CA LEU A 249 11.33 12.53 -8.58
C LEU A 249 10.16 13.06 -7.71
N TYR A 250 9.24 12.16 -7.39
CA TYR A 250 8.11 12.49 -6.52
C TYR A 250 8.61 12.96 -5.14
N THR A 251 8.13 14.12 -4.74
CA THR A 251 8.32 14.66 -3.39
C THR A 251 7.04 15.30 -2.89
N TYR A 252 6.96 15.54 -1.59
CA TYR A 252 5.82 16.24 -0.98
C TYR A 252 5.71 17.72 -1.38
N GLU A 253 6.78 18.29 -1.93
CA GLU A 253 6.83 19.67 -2.40
C GLU A 253 6.31 19.83 -3.83
N ASN A 254 6.49 18.82 -4.69
CA ASN A 254 6.14 18.91 -6.10
C ASN A 254 4.86 18.13 -6.48
N ASN A 255 4.33 17.29 -5.57
CA ASN A 255 3.16 16.47 -5.82
C ASN A 255 2.23 16.42 -4.59
N PRO A 256 0.91 16.62 -4.76
CA PRO A 256 -0.05 16.59 -3.67
C PRO A 256 -0.42 15.18 -3.19
N TRP A 257 0.00 14.13 -3.88
CA TRP A 257 -0.35 12.75 -3.54
C TRP A 257 0.17 12.38 -2.13
N ARG A 258 -0.70 11.76 -1.35
CA ARG A 258 -0.39 11.26 0.01
C ARG A 258 -1.16 9.97 0.22
N GLY A 259 -0.47 8.89 0.61
CA GLY A 259 -1.10 7.61 0.92
C GLY A 259 -2.22 7.74 1.95
N GLU A 260 -1.96 8.47 3.02
CA GLU A 260 -2.95 8.74 4.09
C GLU A 260 -4.22 9.47 3.62
N SER A 261 -4.14 10.24 2.52
CA SER A 261 -5.28 10.97 1.96
C SER A 261 -6.03 10.14 0.92
N VAL A 262 -5.30 9.33 0.15
CA VAL A 262 -5.86 8.47 -0.90
C VAL A 262 -6.49 7.23 -0.30
N THR A 263 -5.80 6.60 0.65
CA THR A 263 -6.24 5.36 1.32
C THR A 263 -6.13 5.46 2.84
N PRO A 264 -6.89 6.36 3.48
CA PRO A 264 -6.94 6.40 4.93
C PRO A 264 -7.45 5.06 5.49
N MET A 265 -7.29 4.86 6.80
CA MET A 265 -7.92 3.73 7.49
C MET A 265 -9.43 3.67 7.14
N ALA A 266 -9.93 2.51 6.74
CA ALA A 266 -11.28 2.30 6.25
C ALA A 266 -11.64 3.09 4.95
N ALA A 267 -10.64 3.42 4.13
CA ALA A 267 -10.86 4.05 2.83
C ALA A 267 -11.91 3.31 2.01
N ASN A 268 -12.75 4.08 1.31
CA ASN A 268 -13.81 3.48 0.52
C ASN A 268 -14.12 4.26 -0.76
N VAL A 269 -14.59 3.53 -1.77
CA VAL A 269 -15.22 4.07 -2.98
C VAL A 269 -16.59 3.44 -3.09
N GLN A 270 -17.64 4.26 -3.06
CA GLN A 270 -19.04 3.82 -3.09
C GLN A 270 -19.75 4.41 -4.30
N TRP A 271 -20.48 3.56 -5.02
CA TRP A 271 -21.39 3.99 -6.07
C TRP A 271 -22.82 3.63 -5.69
N ASP A 272 -23.70 4.63 -5.65
CA ASP A 272 -25.11 4.44 -5.39
C ASP A 272 -25.91 4.64 -6.67
N VAL A 273 -26.83 3.72 -6.96
CA VAL A 273 -27.82 3.91 -8.00
C VAL A 273 -29.08 4.49 -7.38
N VAL A 274 -29.37 5.74 -7.70
CA VAL A 274 -30.54 6.44 -7.21
C VAL A 274 -31.64 6.37 -8.26
N VAL A 275 -32.78 5.82 -7.88
CA VAL A 275 -33.98 5.72 -8.73
C VAL A 275 -35.07 6.61 -8.18
N ARG A 276 -35.90 7.13 -9.07
CA ARG A 276 -37.06 7.95 -8.75
C ARG A 276 -38.27 7.46 -9.54
N ASP A 277 -39.37 7.24 -8.85
CA ASP A 277 -40.64 6.90 -9.48
C ASP A 277 -41.29 8.12 -10.17
N GLY A 278 -42.03 7.88 -11.23
CA GLY A 278 -42.75 8.90 -11.98
C GLY A 278 -42.07 9.29 -13.29
N THR A 279 -42.54 10.42 -13.84
CA THR A 279 -42.09 10.95 -15.13
C THR A 279 -41.53 12.36 -14.98
N ASP A 280 -40.65 12.75 -15.87
CA ASP A 280 -40.14 14.10 -16.00
C ASP A 280 -41.19 15.06 -16.62
N VAL A 281 -40.80 16.31 -16.85
CA VAL A 281 -41.66 17.36 -17.44
C VAL A 281 -42.09 17.06 -18.88
N SER A 282 -41.39 16.15 -19.56
CA SER A 282 -41.67 15.67 -20.93
C SER A 282 -42.53 14.41 -20.93
N GLY A 283 -42.89 13.87 -19.76
CA GLY A 283 -43.69 12.64 -19.63
C GLY A 283 -42.84 11.36 -19.77
N GLN A 284 -41.53 11.46 -19.79
CA GLN A 284 -40.64 10.29 -19.84
C GLN A 284 -40.32 9.79 -18.41
N PRO A 285 -40.18 8.47 -18.19
CA PRO A 285 -39.72 7.93 -16.91
C PRO A 285 -38.39 8.53 -16.51
N TYR A 286 -38.22 8.87 -15.24
CA TYR A 286 -36.92 9.30 -14.72
C TYR A 286 -35.89 8.20 -14.95
N GLN A 287 -34.72 8.59 -15.48
CA GLN A 287 -33.61 7.67 -15.62
C GLN A 287 -32.88 7.52 -14.27
N PRO A 288 -32.40 6.32 -13.94
CA PRO A 288 -31.51 6.14 -12.79
C PRO A 288 -30.26 7.02 -12.89
N LEU A 289 -29.85 7.55 -11.75
CA LEU A 289 -28.61 8.33 -11.63
C LEU A 289 -27.60 7.54 -10.80
N VAL A 290 -26.33 7.70 -11.09
CA VAL A 290 -25.25 7.13 -10.29
C VAL A 290 -24.56 8.24 -9.52
N ARG A 291 -24.47 8.06 -8.22
CA ARG A 291 -23.71 8.92 -7.32
C ARG A 291 -22.44 8.21 -6.88
N MET A 292 -21.33 8.91 -6.82
CA MET A 292 -20.08 8.38 -6.30
C MET A 292 -19.66 9.10 -5.03
N LEU A 293 -19.22 8.33 -4.04
CA LEU A 293 -18.55 8.83 -2.85
C LEU A 293 -17.12 8.26 -2.80
N TYR A 294 -16.19 9.09 -2.37
CA TYR A 294 -14.82 8.70 -2.10
C TYR A 294 -14.43 9.15 -0.70
N ASN A 295 -14.04 8.20 0.14
CA ASN A 295 -13.79 8.44 1.56
C ASN A 295 -14.95 9.23 2.20
N GLU A 296 -16.19 8.75 1.95
CA GLU A 296 -17.48 9.29 2.44
C GLU A 296 -17.86 10.67 1.90
N LYS A 297 -17.08 11.26 1.00
CA LYS A 297 -17.40 12.54 0.36
C LYS A 297 -17.95 12.32 -1.03
N GLU A 298 -19.07 12.98 -1.34
CA GLU A 298 -19.62 12.94 -2.69
C GLU A 298 -18.70 13.67 -3.66
N ILE A 299 -18.43 13.02 -4.79
CA ILE A 299 -17.58 13.55 -5.86
C ILE A 299 -18.22 13.31 -7.23
N GLY A 300 -17.93 14.17 -8.19
CA GLY A 300 -18.31 13.97 -9.59
C GLY A 300 -17.46 12.95 -10.30
N PHE A 301 -18.03 12.24 -11.29
CA PHE A 301 -17.28 11.34 -12.18
C PHE A 301 -16.32 12.11 -13.12
N ASN A 302 -16.59 13.36 -13.36
CA ASN A 302 -15.75 14.30 -14.10
C ASN A 302 -16.15 15.74 -13.74
N ASP A 303 -15.37 16.71 -14.23
CA ASP A 303 -15.56 18.15 -13.93
C ASP A 303 -16.90 18.73 -14.40
N SER A 304 -17.63 18.02 -15.27
CA SER A 304 -18.94 18.45 -15.75
C SER A 304 -20.12 17.83 -14.96
N CYS A 305 -19.83 16.90 -14.06
CA CYS A 305 -20.83 16.32 -13.15
C CYS A 305 -20.93 17.21 -11.90
N THR A 306 -22.02 17.94 -11.77
CA THR A 306 -22.33 18.80 -10.63
C THR A 306 -23.56 18.28 -9.88
#